data_adbc7a04ba16f3bbd6f137a52eb1df90
#
_entry.id   adbc7a04ba16f3bbd6f137a52eb1df90
#
_cell.length_a   1.000
_cell.length_b   1.000
_cell.length_c   1.000
_cell.angle_alpha   90.00
_cell.angle_beta   90.00
_cell.angle_gamma   90.00
#
_symmetry.space_group_name_H-M   'P 1'
#
loop_
_entity.id
_entity.type
_entity.pdbx_description
1 polymer ?
#
loop_
_entity_poly.entity_id
_entity_poly.type
_entity_poly.pdbx_seq_one_letter_code
_entity_poly.pdbx_strand_id
1 'polypeptide(L)'
;MSLEFNRRSFLKYSAAAAVAVAGSSLLVGCGEDEYQKTGKIGSTLKLMGEFKLKTAKLTTNSSTPAVTTLACDFDLKCTSKYGLNIVPANFQVEVTSKATKKVTTYHAYNTDGTGGVSLSNSNNYLKKDESLDTVLKVTNIKVADGDTIKVKFWPRPQASEGSQAYTRAFCTWSMTVDSATATTYLK
;
A
#
# COMPACT_ATOMS: atom_id res chain seq x y z
N MET A 1 -37.54 32.48 6.59
CA MET A 1 -37.34 31.43 7.63
C MET A 1 -35.90 30.95 7.52
N SER A 2 -35.03 31.40 8.44
CA SER A 2 -33.65 30.90 8.48
C SER A 2 -33.59 29.68 9.38
N LEU A 3 -33.17 28.56 8.85
CA LEU A 3 -32.90 27.36 9.63
C LEU A 3 -31.57 27.52 10.36
N GLU A 4 -31.64 27.87 11.64
CA GLU A 4 -30.47 27.85 12.51
C GLU A 4 -30.10 26.38 12.81
N PHE A 5 -29.03 25.92 12.18
CA PHE A 5 -28.41 24.61 12.50
C PHE A 5 -27.61 24.73 13.81
N ASN A 6 -28.18 24.29 14.89
CA ASN A 6 -27.53 24.27 16.19
C ASN A 6 -26.57 23.04 16.27
N ARG A 7 -25.32 23.26 16.74
CA ARG A 7 -24.29 22.23 16.93
C ARG A 7 -24.76 20.98 17.69
N ARG A 8 -25.77 21.12 18.57
CA ARG A 8 -26.37 20.00 19.30
C ARG A 8 -27.25 19.08 18.42
N SER A 9 -27.81 19.61 17.35
CA SER A 9 -28.58 18.83 16.36
C SER A 9 -27.66 17.96 15.50
N PHE A 10 -26.47 18.47 15.15
CA PHE A 10 -25.48 17.73 14.37
C PHE A 10 -25.02 16.47 15.11
N LEU A 11 -24.78 16.54 16.42
CA LEU A 11 -24.36 15.39 17.24
C LEU A 11 -25.47 14.33 17.43
N LYS A 12 -26.72 14.69 17.37
CA LYS A 12 -27.84 13.74 17.45
C LYS A 12 -28.05 12.94 16.15
N TYR A 13 -27.71 13.50 15.01
CA TYR A 13 -27.81 12.84 13.71
C TYR A 13 -26.55 12.02 13.36
N SER A 14 -25.38 12.36 13.91
CA SER A 14 -24.16 11.59 13.72
C SER A 14 -24.12 10.28 14.52
N ALA A 15 -24.87 10.18 15.61
CA ALA A 15 -24.94 8.95 16.41
C ALA A 15 -25.88 7.86 15.82
N ALA A 16 -26.78 8.21 14.90
CA ALA A 16 -27.70 7.26 14.29
C ALA A 16 -27.17 6.61 13.00
N ALA A 17 -26.02 7.05 12.46
CA ALA A 17 -25.42 6.51 11.24
C ALA A 17 -24.37 5.41 11.49
N ALA A 18 -24.18 4.95 12.73
CA ALA A 18 -23.14 4.00 13.10
C ALA A 18 -23.59 2.52 13.12
N VAL A 19 -24.78 2.18 12.64
CA VAL A 19 -25.26 0.79 12.59
C VAL A 19 -25.79 0.49 11.20
N ALA A 20 -25.00 -0.13 10.39
CA ALA A 20 -25.26 -1.08 9.31
C ALA A 20 -24.33 -0.85 8.11
N VAL A 21 -23.08 -1.30 8.18
CA VAL A 21 -22.37 -1.71 6.97
C VAL A 21 -21.53 -2.95 7.27
N ALA A 22 -22.21 -4.06 7.51
CA ALA A 22 -21.68 -5.35 7.18
C ALA A 22 -22.07 -5.62 5.72
N GLY A 23 -21.14 -5.55 4.80
CA GLY A 23 -21.30 -6.03 3.42
C GLY A 23 -21.81 -4.99 2.42
N SER A 24 -20.94 -4.09 2.01
CA SER A 24 -20.91 -3.61 0.61
C SER A 24 -19.71 -2.65 0.42
N SER A 25 -19.02 -2.84 -0.66
CA SER A 25 -17.86 -2.11 -1.14
C SER A 25 -18.17 -0.68 -1.63
N LEU A 26 -18.89 0.10 -0.86
CA LEU A 26 -19.30 1.46 -1.20
C LEU A 26 -19.12 2.42 -0.01
N LEU A 27 -17.88 2.52 0.49
CA LEU A 27 -17.42 3.76 1.08
C LEU A 27 -16.43 4.40 0.09
N VAL A 28 -16.95 4.88 -1.03
CA VAL A 28 -16.32 6.00 -1.74
C VAL A 28 -16.56 7.20 -0.83
N GLY A 29 -15.71 7.32 0.20
CA GLY A 29 -15.78 8.36 1.21
C GLY A 29 -15.37 9.69 0.61
N CYS A 30 -16.04 10.72 1.00
CA CYS A 30 -15.63 12.11 0.89
C CYS A 30 -14.15 12.28 1.25
N GLY A 31 -13.30 12.67 0.28
CA GLY A 31 -11.94 13.13 0.52
C GLY A 31 -10.82 12.16 0.20
N GLU A 32 -10.95 11.23 -0.75
CA GLU A 32 -9.73 10.68 -1.36
C GLU A 32 -9.01 11.85 -2.03
N ASP A 33 -7.83 12.16 -1.53
CA ASP A 33 -6.90 13.07 -2.19
C ASP A 33 -6.75 12.57 -3.62
N GLU A 34 -6.93 13.43 -4.61
CA GLU A 34 -6.80 13.09 -6.03
C GLU A 34 -5.52 12.33 -6.33
N TYR A 35 -4.50 12.55 -5.52
CA TYR A 35 -3.14 12.00 -5.62
C TYR A 35 -2.87 10.77 -4.73
N GLN A 36 -3.80 10.37 -3.87
CA GLN A 36 -3.62 9.23 -2.97
C GLN A 36 -4.75 8.23 -3.18
N LYS A 37 -4.39 7.00 -3.49
CA LYS A 37 -5.32 5.90 -3.71
C LYS A 37 -5.05 4.78 -2.72
N THR A 38 -6.11 4.25 -2.12
CA THR A 38 -6.02 3.15 -1.16
C THR A 38 -6.84 1.95 -1.63
N GLY A 39 -6.40 0.75 -1.28
CA GLY A 39 -7.10 -0.47 -1.64
C GLY A 39 -6.66 -1.67 -0.83
N LYS A 40 -7.31 -2.79 -1.10
CA LYS A 40 -6.98 -4.12 -0.58
C LYS A 40 -6.26 -4.94 -1.64
N ILE A 41 -5.69 -6.08 -1.25
CA ILE A 41 -5.17 -7.09 -2.19
C ILE A 41 -6.24 -7.41 -3.25
N GLY A 42 -5.84 -7.48 -4.50
CA GLY A 42 -6.73 -7.70 -5.64
C GLY A 42 -7.35 -6.43 -6.24
N SER A 43 -7.35 -5.29 -5.53
CA SER A 43 -7.85 -4.02 -6.05
C SER A 43 -6.87 -3.40 -7.04
N THR A 44 -7.39 -2.90 -8.17
CA THR A 44 -6.63 -2.07 -9.10
C THR A 44 -6.78 -0.60 -8.70
N LEU A 45 -5.67 0.07 -8.41
CA LEU A 45 -5.63 1.48 -8.09
C LEU A 45 -5.20 2.28 -9.33
N LYS A 46 -5.99 3.30 -9.68
CA LYS A 46 -5.75 4.13 -10.87
C LYS A 46 -5.19 5.48 -10.47
N LEU A 47 -3.94 5.72 -10.93
CA LEU A 47 -3.23 6.97 -10.67
C LEU A 47 -2.31 7.28 -11.82
N MET A 48 -1.73 7.72 -12.50
CA MET A 48 -0.83 7.74 -13.68
C MET A 48 -0.64 6.39 -14.39
N GLY A 49 -1.32 5.37 -13.91
CA GLY A 49 -1.30 3.99 -14.38
C GLY A 49 -2.40 3.19 -13.72
N GLU A 50 -2.41 1.89 -13.98
CA GLU A 50 -3.25 0.90 -13.33
C GLU A 50 -2.34 -0.04 -12.56
N PHE A 51 -2.44 -0.04 -11.22
CA PHE A 51 -1.54 -0.77 -10.34
C PHE A 51 -2.34 -1.72 -9.49
N LYS A 52 -1.97 -3.00 -9.51
CA LYS A 52 -2.66 -4.05 -8.76
C LYS A 52 -1.66 -4.86 -7.95
N LEU A 53 -1.89 -4.94 -6.65
CA LEU A 53 -1.29 -5.95 -5.79
C LEU A 53 -2.12 -7.21 -5.92
N LYS A 54 -1.61 -8.24 -6.63
CA LYS A 54 -2.32 -9.50 -6.91
C LYS A 54 -2.38 -10.38 -5.67
N THR A 55 -1.23 -10.61 -5.06
CA THR A 55 -1.09 -11.45 -3.86
C THR A 55 -0.02 -10.89 -2.94
N ALA A 56 -0.12 -11.19 -1.66
CA ALA A 56 0.93 -10.96 -0.68
C ALA A 56 1.10 -12.20 0.20
N LYS A 57 2.36 -12.62 0.41
CA LYS A 57 2.71 -13.84 1.11
C LYS A 57 3.82 -13.59 2.11
N LEU A 58 3.62 -14.05 3.34
CA LEU A 58 4.67 -14.18 4.33
C LEU A 58 5.22 -15.60 4.28
N THR A 59 6.54 -15.74 4.38
CA THR A 59 7.22 -17.03 4.50
C THR A 59 8.26 -16.92 5.59
N THR A 60 8.12 -17.71 6.66
CA THR A 60 9.11 -17.80 7.73
C THR A 60 9.88 -19.10 7.53
N ASN A 61 11.20 -19.00 7.38
CA ASN A 61 12.04 -20.17 7.27
C ASN A 61 12.39 -20.75 8.67
N SER A 62 12.86 -21.98 8.68
CA SER A 62 13.26 -22.68 9.92
C SER A 62 14.71 -22.44 10.33
N SER A 63 15.39 -21.44 9.75
CA SER A 63 16.77 -21.10 10.16
C SER A 63 16.81 -20.56 11.60
N THR A 64 17.97 -20.60 12.21
CA THR A 64 18.19 -20.05 13.56
C THR A 64 19.19 -18.91 13.47
N PRO A 65 18.76 -17.64 13.65
CA PRO A 65 17.38 -17.18 13.92
C PRO A 65 16.46 -17.31 12.69
N ALA A 66 15.17 -17.50 12.93
CA ALA A 66 14.16 -17.56 11.88
C ALA A 66 14.07 -16.23 11.09
N VAL A 67 13.99 -16.33 9.77
CA VAL A 67 13.87 -15.16 8.88
C VAL A 67 12.51 -15.18 8.20
N THR A 68 11.77 -14.11 8.39
CA THR A 68 10.49 -13.91 7.70
C THR A 68 10.68 -13.03 6.48
N THR A 69 10.12 -13.45 5.36
CA THR A 69 10.14 -12.72 4.08
C THR A 69 8.72 -12.40 3.68
N LEU A 70 8.46 -11.14 3.33
CA LEU A 70 7.26 -10.70 2.63
C LEU A 70 7.53 -10.72 1.13
N ALA A 71 6.63 -11.33 0.37
CA ALA A 71 6.60 -11.28 -1.09
C ALA A 71 5.24 -10.78 -1.56
N CYS A 72 5.22 -9.74 -2.40
CA CYS A 72 4.03 -9.11 -2.95
C CYS A 72 4.11 -9.14 -4.47
N ASP A 73 3.15 -9.81 -5.13
CA ASP A 73 3.08 -9.89 -6.59
C ASP A 73 2.30 -8.70 -7.13
N PHE A 74 2.92 -7.92 -7.99
CA PHE A 74 2.34 -6.75 -8.63
C PHE A 74 2.15 -6.94 -10.13
N ASP A 75 1.06 -6.37 -10.62
CA ASP A 75 0.81 -6.08 -12.03
C ASP A 75 0.71 -4.54 -12.15
N LEU A 76 1.63 -3.96 -12.91
CA LEU A 76 1.80 -2.50 -13.03
C LEU A 76 1.70 -2.12 -14.50
N LYS A 77 0.70 -1.33 -14.86
CA LYS A 77 0.49 -0.82 -16.21
C LYS A 77 0.65 0.70 -16.23
N CYS A 78 1.47 1.22 -17.14
CA CYS A 78 1.61 2.64 -17.35
C CYS A 78 0.50 3.16 -18.28
N THR A 79 -0.23 4.19 -17.86
CA THR A 79 -1.17 4.92 -18.74
C THR A 79 -0.73 6.36 -19.01
N SER A 80 0.36 6.78 -18.34
CA SER A 80 0.94 8.12 -18.50
C SER A 80 1.67 8.27 -19.83
N LYS A 81 1.44 9.38 -20.53
CA LYS A 81 2.20 9.74 -21.74
C LYS A 81 3.71 9.95 -21.49
N TYR A 82 4.09 10.20 -20.25
CA TYR A 82 5.48 10.44 -19.86
C TYR A 82 6.24 9.17 -19.45
N GLY A 83 5.58 8.00 -19.50
CA GLY A 83 6.15 6.76 -18.97
C GLY A 83 6.26 6.76 -17.45
N LEU A 84 6.72 5.65 -16.89
CA LEU A 84 6.94 5.49 -15.45
C LEU A 84 8.27 4.78 -15.19
N ASN A 85 8.97 5.19 -14.14
CA ASN A 85 10.08 4.43 -13.58
C ASN A 85 9.55 3.47 -12.51
N ILE A 86 9.89 2.19 -12.62
CA ILE A 86 9.54 1.16 -11.65
C ILE A 86 10.83 0.58 -11.07
N VAL A 87 11.24 1.12 -9.94
CA VAL A 87 12.48 0.73 -9.24
C VAL A 87 12.19 0.53 -7.74
N PRO A 88 13.03 -0.20 -6.99
CA PRO A 88 12.80 -0.44 -5.56
C PRO A 88 12.56 0.83 -4.73
N ALA A 89 13.22 1.93 -5.09
CA ALA A 89 13.06 3.22 -4.42
C ALA A 89 11.66 3.86 -4.54
N ASN A 90 10.81 3.33 -5.44
CA ASN A 90 9.41 3.74 -5.55
C ASN A 90 8.50 3.04 -4.54
N PHE A 91 9.01 2.08 -3.79
CA PHE A 91 8.22 1.29 -2.84
C PHE A 91 8.68 1.48 -1.41
N GLN A 92 7.72 1.40 -0.51
CA GLN A 92 7.92 1.40 0.93
C GLN A 92 6.96 0.39 1.56
N VAL A 93 7.44 -0.34 2.55
CA VAL A 93 6.61 -1.23 3.35
C VAL A 93 6.62 -0.74 4.79
N GLU A 94 5.43 -0.55 5.36
CA GLU A 94 5.24 -0.15 6.75
C GLU A 94 4.58 -1.31 7.51
N VAL A 95 5.11 -1.64 8.67
CA VAL A 95 4.51 -2.59 9.60
C VAL A 95 4.09 -1.83 10.85
N THR A 96 2.81 -1.84 11.16
CA THR A 96 2.26 -1.27 12.38
C THR A 96 1.98 -2.39 13.37
N SER A 97 2.69 -2.41 14.49
CA SER A 97 2.49 -3.39 15.56
C SER A 97 1.09 -3.22 16.19
N LYS A 98 0.34 -4.31 16.26
CA LYS A 98 -0.95 -4.33 16.97
C LYS A 98 -0.79 -4.02 18.45
N ALA A 99 0.26 -4.58 19.07
CA ALA A 99 0.50 -4.48 20.52
C ALA A 99 0.97 -3.09 20.93
N THR A 100 1.97 -2.53 20.22
CA THR A 100 2.66 -1.29 20.64
C THR A 100 2.26 -0.07 19.85
N LYS A 101 1.52 -0.23 18.73
CA LYS A 101 1.20 0.82 17.74
C LYS A 101 2.42 1.44 17.08
N LYS A 102 3.61 0.89 17.33
CA LYS A 102 4.84 1.35 16.68
C LYS A 102 4.82 0.99 15.20
N VAL A 103 5.29 1.91 14.37
CA VAL A 103 5.47 1.70 12.93
C VAL A 103 6.95 1.44 12.66
N THR A 104 7.22 0.36 11.94
CA THR A 104 8.54 0.05 11.36
C THR A 104 8.45 0.17 9.87
N THR A 105 9.41 0.88 9.25
CA THR A 105 9.40 1.17 7.81
C THR A 105 10.58 0.51 7.12
N TYR A 106 10.32 -0.10 5.98
CA TYR A 106 11.31 -0.76 5.11
C TYR A 106 11.39 -0.02 3.78
N HIS A 107 12.61 0.36 3.38
CA HIS A 107 12.94 1.06 2.15
C HIS A 107 13.90 0.23 1.29
N ALA A 108 14.17 0.68 0.05
CA ALA A 108 15.17 0.06 -0.82
C ALA A 108 16.58 0.01 -0.18
N TYR A 109 16.85 0.97 0.71
CA TYR A 109 18.15 1.12 1.38
C TYR A 109 17.92 1.21 2.89
N ASN A 110 17.78 0.07 3.56
CA ASN A 110 17.75 0.01 5.02
C ASN A 110 19.18 -0.12 5.57
N THR A 111 19.52 0.73 6.55
CA THR A 111 20.85 0.77 7.17
C THR A 111 20.89 0.07 8.54
N ASP A 112 19.75 -0.38 9.05
CA ASP A 112 19.58 -0.94 10.40
C ASP A 112 19.70 -2.48 10.46
N GLY A 113 20.16 -3.12 9.38
CA GLY A 113 20.28 -4.58 9.29
C GLY A 113 18.95 -5.32 9.02
N THR A 114 17.82 -4.61 8.92
CA THR A 114 16.58 -5.18 8.41
C THR A 114 16.67 -5.30 6.89
N GLY A 115 15.99 -6.30 6.29
CA GLY A 115 15.98 -6.47 4.84
C GLY A 115 15.36 -5.26 4.13
N GLY A 116 16.04 -4.77 3.12
CA GLY A 116 15.51 -3.70 2.27
C GLY A 116 14.44 -4.20 1.31
N VAL A 117 13.71 -3.27 0.71
CA VAL A 117 12.79 -3.55 -0.39
C VAL A 117 13.58 -3.84 -1.67
N SER A 118 13.23 -4.94 -2.33
CA SER A 118 13.79 -5.33 -3.63
C SER A 118 12.67 -5.71 -4.60
N LEU A 119 12.96 -5.69 -5.90
CA LEU A 119 12.04 -6.14 -6.96
C LEU A 119 12.67 -7.27 -7.75
N SER A 120 11.87 -8.27 -8.17
CA SER A 120 12.33 -9.34 -9.06
C SER A 120 12.65 -8.82 -10.46
N ASN A 121 11.84 -7.89 -10.94
CA ASN A 121 12.00 -7.16 -12.18
C ASN A 121 11.84 -5.68 -11.90
N SER A 122 12.68 -4.85 -12.50
CA SER A 122 12.57 -3.40 -12.48
C SER A 122 12.68 -2.86 -13.90
N ASN A 123 12.06 -1.74 -14.16
CA ASN A 123 12.13 -1.08 -15.45
C ASN A 123 12.30 0.43 -15.23
N ASN A 124 13.44 0.98 -15.65
CA ASN A 124 13.73 2.40 -15.54
C ASN A 124 12.87 3.26 -16.48
N TYR A 125 12.17 2.63 -17.42
CA TYR A 125 11.27 3.34 -18.33
C TYR A 125 10.18 2.41 -18.88
N LEU A 126 9.05 2.36 -18.20
CA LEU A 126 7.83 1.72 -18.68
C LEU A 126 7.05 2.73 -19.52
N LYS A 127 6.96 2.50 -20.83
CA LYS A 127 6.24 3.39 -21.76
C LYS A 127 4.74 3.33 -21.53
N LYS A 128 4.02 4.32 -22.12
CA LYS A 128 2.56 4.28 -22.15
C LYS A 128 2.07 2.95 -22.73
N ASP A 129 1.04 2.39 -22.10
CA ASP A 129 0.36 1.13 -22.41
C ASP A 129 1.22 -0.15 -22.22
N GLU A 130 2.48 -0.03 -21.77
CA GLU A 130 3.29 -1.17 -21.34
C GLU A 130 2.93 -1.61 -19.91
N SER A 131 3.12 -2.91 -19.65
CA SER A 131 2.91 -3.53 -18.34
C SER A 131 4.17 -4.22 -17.84
N LEU A 132 4.29 -4.32 -16.53
CA LEU A 132 5.36 -5.01 -15.83
C LEU A 132 4.80 -5.86 -14.70
N ASP A 133 5.04 -7.17 -14.76
CA ASP A 133 4.88 -8.06 -13.61
C ASP A 133 6.15 -8.06 -12.78
N THR A 134 6.02 -7.82 -11.48
CA THR A 134 7.16 -7.81 -10.56
C THR A 134 6.76 -8.33 -9.18
N VAL A 135 7.72 -8.91 -8.47
CA VAL A 135 7.57 -9.32 -7.08
C VAL A 135 8.40 -8.41 -6.20
N LEU A 136 7.72 -7.64 -5.35
CA LEU A 136 8.36 -6.89 -4.28
C LEU A 136 8.69 -7.87 -3.16
N LYS A 137 9.94 -7.84 -2.66
CA LYS A 137 10.39 -8.65 -1.53
C LYS A 137 10.98 -7.78 -0.42
N VAL A 138 10.66 -8.14 0.82
CA VAL A 138 11.31 -7.63 2.02
C VAL A 138 11.78 -8.82 2.83
N THR A 139 13.09 -9.03 2.91
CA THR A 139 13.70 -10.10 3.70
C THR A 139 13.95 -9.62 5.13
N ASN A 140 13.79 -10.51 6.10
CA ASN A 140 13.95 -10.22 7.52
C ASN A 140 12.95 -9.15 8.03
N ILE A 141 11.74 -9.16 7.50
CA ILE A 141 10.64 -8.33 8.00
C ILE A 141 10.25 -8.78 9.41
N LYS A 142 10.06 -7.82 10.32
CA LYS A 142 9.61 -8.07 11.68
C LYS A 142 8.12 -7.89 11.77
N VAL A 143 7.39 -8.97 11.99
CA VAL A 143 5.93 -9.00 12.05
C VAL A 143 5.48 -9.96 13.14
N ALA A 144 4.30 -9.70 13.72
CA ALA A 144 3.60 -10.56 14.66
C ALA A 144 2.13 -10.70 14.25
N ASP A 145 1.44 -11.68 14.83
CA ASP A 145 0.03 -11.93 14.56
C ASP A 145 -0.82 -10.71 14.90
N GLY A 146 -1.65 -10.32 13.96
CA GLY A 146 -2.52 -9.14 14.05
C GLY A 146 -1.86 -7.81 13.72
N ASP A 147 -0.58 -7.77 13.34
CA ASP A 147 0.06 -6.57 12.83
C ASP A 147 -0.55 -6.17 11.47
N THR A 148 -0.48 -4.89 11.16
CA THR A 148 -0.92 -4.36 9.87
C THR A 148 0.29 -4.05 9.00
N ILE A 149 0.26 -4.55 7.77
CA ILE A 149 1.25 -4.22 6.75
C ILE A 149 0.61 -3.27 5.75
N LYS A 150 1.31 -2.18 5.41
CA LYS A 150 0.96 -1.28 4.31
C LYS A 150 2.09 -1.30 3.28
N VAL A 151 1.74 -1.56 2.04
CA VAL A 151 2.66 -1.42 0.91
C VAL A 151 2.30 -0.15 0.17
N LYS A 152 3.23 0.79 0.07
CA LYS A 152 3.08 2.06 -0.62
C LYS A 152 3.91 2.04 -1.90
N PHE A 153 3.35 2.58 -2.97
CA PHE A 153 3.99 2.73 -4.26
C PHE A 153 3.82 4.14 -4.78
N TRP A 154 4.92 4.82 -5.09
CA TRP A 154 4.97 6.14 -5.71
C TRP A 154 5.26 6.01 -7.21
N PRO A 155 4.24 6.06 -8.09
CA PRO A 155 4.48 6.08 -9.53
C PRO A 155 5.19 7.40 -9.90
N ARG A 156 6.41 7.30 -10.42
CA ARG A 156 7.20 8.46 -10.81
C ARG A 156 7.30 8.54 -12.33
N PRO A 157 6.78 9.58 -12.97
CA PRO A 157 7.00 9.81 -14.38
C PRO A 157 8.48 10.09 -14.64
N GLN A 158 8.98 9.70 -15.81
CA GLN A 158 10.38 9.90 -16.16
C GLN A 158 10.68 11.36 -16.50
N ALA A 159 9.76 12.05 -17.17
CA ALA A 159 9.92 13.47 -17.45
C ALA A 159 9.55 14.26 -16.18
N SER A 160 10.53 14.80 -15.53
CA SER A 160 10.38 15.73 -14.40
C SER A 160 10.00 17.12 -14.91
N GLU A 161 8.81 17.29 -15.43
CA GLU A 161 8.25 18.62 -15.46
C GLU A 161 7.77 18.95 -14.04
N GLY A 162 8.63 19.53 -13.25
CA GLY A 162 8.52 20.40 -12.08
C GLY A 162 7.27 20.38 -11.18
N SER A 163 6.36 19.44 -11.33
CA SER A 163 5.11 19.39 -10.60
C SER A 163 5.29 18.66 -9.27
N GLN A 164 5.15 19.39 -8.17
CA GLN A 164 5.08 18.84 -6.81
C GLN A 164 3.95 17.81 -6.64
N ALA A 165 2.98 17.77 -7.54
CA ALA A 165 1.89 16.79 -7.57
C ALA A 165 2.41 15.34 -7.60
N TYR A 166 3.49 15.07 -8.33
CA TYR A 166 4.06 13.72 -8.47
C TYR A 166 4.77 13.21 -7.21
N THR A 167 5.23 14.10 -6.33
CA THR A 167 5.87 13.69 -5.08
C THR A 167 4.85 13.26 -4.01
N ARG A 168 3.60 13.69 -4.16
CA ARG A 168 2.48 13.37 -3.26
C ARG A 168 1.62 12.22 -3.75
N ALA A 169 1.78 11.82 -5.02
CA ALA A 169 0.97 10.80 -5.65
C ALA A 169 1.45 9.40 -5.23
N PHE A 170 0.63 8.62 -4.54
CA PHE A 170 0.95 7.25 -4.16
C PHE A 170 -0.27 6.35 -4.04
N CYS A 171 -0.04 5.07 -4.23
CA CYS A 171 -0.98 4.00 -3.99
C CYS A 171 -0.62 3.26 -2.70
N THR A 172 -1.61 2.85 -1.92
CA THR A 172 -1.42 2.07 -0.69
C THR A 172 -2.32 0.86 -0.68
N TRP A 173 -1.75 -0.32 -0.40
CA TRP A 173 -2.49 -1.53 -0.09
C TRP A 173 -2.25 -1.89 1.36
N SER A 174 -3.34 -2.19 2.08
CA SER A 174 -3.30 -2.56 3.50
C SER A 174 -3.77 -3.98 3.69
N MET A 175 -3.09 -4.72 4.57
CA MET A 175 -3.36 -6.11 4.88
C MET A 175 -3.05 -6.41 6.35
N THR A 176 -3.69 -7.43 6.92
CA THR A 176 -3.46 -7.87 8.30
C THR A 176 -2.69 -9.19 8.30
N VAL A 177 -1.79 -9.35 9.24
CA VAL A 177 -1.05 -10.59 9.48
C VAL A 177 -1.90 -11.53 10.31
N ASP A 178 -2.46 -12.58 9.70
CA ASP A 178 -3.26 -13.59 10.42
C ASP A 178 -2.34 -14.55 11.19
N SER A 179 -1.18 -14.90 10.61
CA SER A 179 -0.15 -15.72 11.25
C SER A 179 1.24 -15.36 10.71
N ALA A 180 2.18 -15.10 11.63
CA ALA A 180 3.58 -14.77 11.30
C ALA A 180 4.51 -15.99 11.33
N THR A 181 4.05 -17.15 11.82
CA THR A 181 4.90 -18.33 12.09
C THR A 181 4.95 -19.35 10.97
N ALA A 182 4.16 -19.19 9.92
CA ALA A 182 4.06 -20.12 8.81
C ALA A 182 4.00 -19.40 7.47
N THR A 183 4.03 -20.17 6.39
CA THR A 183 3.72 -19.62 5.06
C THR A 183 2.25 -19.23 5.00
N THR A 184 1.97 -17.95 4.89
CA THR A 184 0.60 -17.40 4.95
C THR A 184 0.37 -16.43 3.82
N TYR A 185 -0.77 -16.58 3.10
CA TYR A 185 -1.26 -15.56 2.18
C TYR A 185 -2.05 -14.51 2.98
N LEU A 186 -1.69 -13.26 2.81
CA LEU A 186 -2.34 -12.12 3.46
C LEU A 186 -3.62 -11.73 2.72
N LYS A 187 -4.55 -11.07 3.43
CA LYS A 187 -5.85 -10.62 2.90
C LYS A 187 -6.07 -9.13 3.11
#